data_52c7114542e77ac78384604a5be9371f
#
_entry.id   52c7114542e77ac78384604a5be9371f
#
_cell.length_a   1.000
_cell.length_b   1.000
_cell.length_c   1.000
_cell.angle_alpha   90.00
_cell.angle_beta   90.00
_cell.angle_gamma   90.00
#
_symmetry.space_group_name_H-M   'P 1'
#
loop_
_entity.id
_entity.type
_entity.pdbx_description
1 polymer ?
#
loop_
_entity_poly.entity_id
_entity_poly.type
_entity_poly.pdbx_seq_one_letter_code
_entity_poly.pdbx_strand_id
1 'polypeptide(L)'
;MRRRNPDAGLVVFWAKLMQRGYSRSIPGLYRFLKRQGIMAVHPPNPKYVPKPYEQMDHPGQRIQIDVKFIHAVCLVGDAKGKRFYQYTAIDEYSRWRFVEAFEEHSSYSSMLFLEHLVKAFPCSIECIQTDNGQEFTKRLRSATS
;
A
#
# COMPACT_ATOMS: atom_id res chain seq x y z
N MET A 1 -0.41 -34.06 13.61
CA MET A 1 -1.04 -32.84 13.06
C MET A 1 -0.04 -31.72 12.84
N ARG A 2 0.84 -31.37 13.80
CA ARG A 2 1.87 -30.34 13.62
C ARG A 2 2.80 -30.58 12.43
N ARG A 3 3.27 -31.83 12.23
CA ARG A 3 4.12 -32.22 11.08
C ARG A 3 3.47 -31.93 9.71
N ARG A 4 2.12 -31.92 9.61
CA ARG A 4 1.37 -31.61 8.39
C ARG A 4 1.08 -30.12 8.21
N ASN A 5 1.42 -29.29 9.20
CA ASN A 5 1.21 -27.84 9.20
C ASN A 5 2.40 -27.16 9.90
N PRO A 6 3.63 -27.30 9.38
CA PRO A 6 4.84 -26.84 10.06
C PRO A 6 4.85 -25.31 10.27
N ASP A 7 4.31 -24.57 9.30
CA ASP A 7 4.36 -23.11 9.25
C ASP A 7 3.11 -22.42 9.82
N ALA A 8 2.12 -23.22 10.27
CA ALA A 8 0.91 -22.63 10.84
C ALA A 8 1.20 -21.90 12.14
N GLY A 9 0.84 -20.62 12.22
CA GLY A 9 0.89 -19.85 13.47
C GLY A 9 0.07 -20.50 14.58
N LEU A 10 0.38 -20.18 15.84
CA LEU A 10 -0.22 -20.82 17.01
C LEU A 10 -1.75 -20.74 17.01
N VAL A 11 -2.34 -19.58 16.69
CA VAL A 11 -3.79 -19.37 16.68
C VAL A 11 -4.48 -20.20 15.59
N VAL A 12 -3.93 -20.20 14.39
CA VAL A 12 -4.45 -21.01 13.27
C VAL A 12 -4.35 -22.50 13.58
N PHE A 13 -3.24 -22.92 14.19
CA PHE A 13 -3.04 -24.31 14.59
C PHE A 13 -4.02 -24.71 15.69
N TRP A 14 -4.26 -23.84 16.67
CA TRP A 14 -5.26 -24.04 17.72
C TRP A 14 -6.66 -24.19 17.14
N ALA A 15 -7.08 -23.30 16.21
CA ALA A 15 -8.38 -23.37 15.56
C ALA A 15 -8.60 -24.72 14.83
N LYS A 16 -7.57 -25.19 14.09
CA LYS A 16 -7.61 -26.51 13.44
C LYS A 16 -7.70 -27.68 14.43
N LEU A 17 -7.12 -27.54 15.61
CA LEU A 17 -7.24 -28.53 16.69
C LEU A 17 -8.61 -28.52 17.33
N MET A 18 -9.23 -27.34 17.55
CA MET A 18 -10.58 -27.21 18.06
C MET A 18 -11.60 -27.95 17.18
N GLN A 19 -11.49 -27.84 15.87
CA GLN A 19 -12.31 -28.59 14.91
C GLN A 19 -12.19 -30.12 15.07
N ARG A 20 -11.19 -30.62 15.78
CA ARG A 20 -10.92 -32.03 16.04
C ARG A 20 -11.12 -32.43 17.50
N GLY A 21 -11.85 -31.60 18.26
CA GLY A 21 -12.18 -31.90 19.65
C GLY A 21 -11.16 -31.45 20.70
N TYR A 22 -10.16 -30.62 20.32
CA TYR A 22 -9.24 -30.04 21.30
C TYR A 22 -9.93 -28.91 22.08
N SER A 23 -9.99 -29.03 23.41
CA SER A 23 -10.76 -28.13 24.29
C SER A 23 -9.91 -27.20 25.17
N ARG A 24 -8.58 -27.27 25.09
CA ARG A 24 -7.70 -26.46 25.93
C ARG A 24 -7.40 -25.08 25.32
N SER A 25 -7.02 -24.15 26.18
CA SER A 25 -6.70 -22.76 25.78
C SER A 25 -5.43 -22.63 24.94
N ILE A 26 -5.31 -21.51 24.21
CA ILE A 26 -4.12 -21.17 23.41
C ILE A 26 -2.84 -21.12 24.27
N PRO A 27 -2.81 -20.50 25.48
CA PRO A 27 -1.64 -20.53 26.36
C PRO A 27 -1.25 -21.95 26.79
N GLY A 28 -2.23 -22.81 27.00
CA GLY A 28 -1.98 -24.23 27.32
C GLY A 28 -1.32 -24.98 26.18
N LEU A 29 -1.80 -24.76 24.96
CA LEU A 29 -1.20 -25.30 23.74
C LEU A 29 0.22 -24.78 23.53
N TYR A 30 0.45 -23.47 23.71
CA TYR A 30 1.78 -22.86 23.61
C TYR A 30 2.79 -23.53 24.52
N ARG A 31 2.46 -23.67 25.83
CA ARG A 31 3.35 -24.31 26.82
C ARG A 31 3.65 -25.75 26.46
N PHE A 32 2.65 -26.50 25.98
CA PHE A 32 2.83 -27.87 25.51
C PHE A 32 3.78 -27.95 24.30
N LEU A 33 3.52 -27.17 23.24
CA LEU A 33 4.34 -27.17 22.03
C LEU A 33 5.79 -26.74 22.31
N LYS A 34 5.97 -25.73 23.18
CA LYS A 34 7.30 -25.28 23.62
C LYS A 34 8.07 -26.39 24.34
N ARG A 35 7.40 -27.10 25.29
CA ARG A 35 8.00 -28.21 26.02
C ARG A 35 8.40 -29.36 25.11
N GLN A 36 7.63 -29.63 24.07
CA GLN A 36 7.89 -30.70 23.11
C GLN A 36 8.89 -30.28 21.99
N GLY A 37 9.39 -29.05 21.99
CA GLY A 37 10.30 -28.57 20.93
C GLY A 37 9.69 -28.50 19.53
N ILE A 38 8.36 -28.51 19.40
CA ILE A 38 7.64 -28.54 18.11
C ILE A 38 6.91 -27.24 17.78
N MET A 39 7.41 -26.13 18.28
CA MET A 39 6.97 -24.80 17.87
C MET A 39 7.27 -24.56 16.38
N ALA A 40 6.46 -23.73 15.72
CA ALA A 40 6.84 -23.23 14.40
C ALA A 40 8.14 -22.42 14.53
N VAL A 41 9.14 -22.84 13.78
CA VAL A 41 10.34 -22.02 13.63
C VAL A 41 10.06 -21.09 12.43
N HIS A 42 9.71 -19.87 12.72
CA HIS A 42 9.68 -18.84 11.69
C HIS A 42 11.10 -18.30 11.54
N PRO A 43 11.69 -18.36 10.35
CA PRO A 43 12.95 -17.66 10.15
C PRO A 43 12.74 -16.19 10.49
N PRO A 44 13.72 -15.52 11.11
CA PRO A 44 13.62 -14.09 11.33
C PRO A 44 13.36 -13.40 9.99
N ASN A 45 12.48 -12.41 9.99
CA ASN A 45 12.28 -11.60 8.80
C ASN A 45 13.64 -11.07 8.33
N PRO A 46 13.93 -11.17 7.03
CA PRO A 46 15.18 -10.62 6.51
C PRO A 46 15.26 -9.14 6.93
N LYS A 47 16.43 -8.75 7.43
CA LYS A 47 16.66 -7.35 7.78
C LYS A 47 16.44 -6.50 6.52
N TYR A 48 15.64 -5.47 6.65
CA TYR A 48 15.48 -4.50 5.57
C TYR A 48 16.85 -3.89 5.24
N VAL A 49 17.28 -4.06 4.01
CA VAL A 49 18.46 -3.39 3.47
C VAL A 49 17.95 -2.26 2.60
N PRO A 50 18.16 -1.00 2.99
CA PRO A 50 17.75 0.14 2.15
C PRO A 50 18.43 0.04 0.78
N LYS A 51 17.64 0.15 -0.29
CA LYS A 51 18.23 0.34 -1.61
C LYS A 51 18.82 1.74 -1.68
N PRO A 52 20.00 1.92 -2.31
CA PRO A 52 20.51 3.26 -2.60
C PRO A 52 19.45 4.06 -3.37
N TYR A 53 19.38 5.36 -3.08
CA TYR A 53 18.52 6.26 -3.85
C TYR A 53 19.03 6.31 -5.29
N GLU A 54 18.20 6.00 -6.24
CA GLU A 54 18.48 6.09 -7.66
C GLU A 54 18.18 7.52 -8.13
N GLN A 55 19.22 8.24 -8.50
CA GLN A 55 19.05 9.60 -9.02
C GLN A 55 18.52 9.53 -10.46
N MET A 56 17.53 10.35 -10.76
CA MET A 56 16.98 10.46 -12.11
C MET A 56 17.89 11.33 -12.99
N ASP A 57 17.97 11.01 -14.28
CA ASP A 57 18.89 11.65 -15.23
C ASP A 57 18.22 12.73 -16.07
N HIS A 58 16.90 12.70 -16.22
CA HIS A 58 16.13 13.64 -17.04
C HIS A 58 14.67 13.79 -16.56
N PRO A 59 13.99 14.89 -16.98
CA PRO A 59 12.57 15.08 -16.63
C PRO A 59 11.68 14.00 -17.22
N GLY A 60 10.69 13.55 -16.44
CA GLY A 60 9.71 12.53 -16.85
C GLY A 60 10.17 11.09 -16.67
N GLN A 61 11.43 10.85 -16.33
CA GLN A 61 11.93 9.50 -16.06
C GLN A 61 11.16 8.82 -14.92
N ARG A 62 10.84 9.56 -13.85
CA ARG A 62 9.97 9.09 -12.78
C ARG A 62 9.18 10.22 -12.13
N ILE A 63 7.85 10.09 -12.18
CA ILE A 63 6.93 10.99 -11.49
C ILE A 63 6.32 10.27 -10.29
N GLN A 64 6.46 10.85 -9.10
CA GLN A 64 5.81 10.35 -7.90
C GLN A 64 4.43 11.00 -7.76
N ILE A 65 3.42 10.17 -7.45
CA ILE A 65 2.06 10.64 -7.16
C ILE A 65 1.70 10.25 -5.74
N ASP A 66 1.20 11.24 -4.99
CA ASP A 66 0.70 11.11 -3.63
C ASP A 66 -0.69 11.74 -3.53
N VAL A 67 -1.56 11.15 -2.71
CA VAL A 67 -2.91 11.65 -2.45
C VAL A 67 -3.07 11.91 -0.96
N LYS A 68 -3.47 13.14 -0.63
CA LYS A 68 -3.69 13.57 0.76
C LYS A 68 -5.08 14.10 0.99
N PHE A 69 -5.65 13.75 2.12
CA PHE A 69 -6.88 14.38 2.58
C PHE A 69 -6.61 15.84 2.98
N ILE A 70 -7.43 16.77 2.46
CA ILE A 70 -7.35 18.18 2.83
C ILE A 70 -8.13 18.38 4.12
N HIS A 71 -7.44 18.82 5.17
CA HIS A 71 -8.08 19.04 6.46
C HIS A 71 -9.11 20.17 6.40
N ALA A 72 -10.23 20.03 7.08
CA ALA A 72 -11.37 20.96 7.03
C ALA A 72 -11.01 22.42 7.34
N VAL A 73 -9.99 22.67 8.17
CA VAL A 73 -9.52 24.03 8.49
C VAL A 73 -8.90 24.75 7.28
N CYS A 74 -8.46 24.01 6.26
CA CYS A 74 -7.89 24.58 5.03
C CYS A 74 -8.96 24.93 4.00
N LEU A 75 -10.22 24.54 4.21
CA LEU A 75 -11.32 24.74 3.27
C LEU A 75 -12.08 26.02 3.62
N VAL A 76 -12.15 26.93 2.63
CA VAL A 76 -12.81 28.24 2.77
C VAL A 76 -13.86 28.42 1.67
N GLY A 77 -14.73 29.40 1.83
CA GLY A 77 -15.77 29.72 0.86
C GLY A 77 -16.71 28.52 0.61
N ASP A 78 -17.01 28.27 -0.65
CA ASP A 78 -17.93 27.19 -1.10
C ASP A 78 -17.40 25.77 -0.84
N ALA A 79 -16.12 25.64 -0.52
CA ALA A 79 -15.51 24.36 -0.14
C ALA A 79 -15.72 24.00 1.34
N LYS A 80 -16.17 24.96 2.16
CA LYS A 80 -16.36 24.75 3.59
C LYS A 80 -17.44 23.68 3.86
N GLY A 81 -17.10 22.69 4.67
CA GLY A 81 -18.00 21.59 5.02
C GLY A 81 -17.98 20.40 4.04
N LYS A 82 -17.28 20.53 2.92
CA LYS A 82 -17.07 19.43 1.97
C LYS A 82 -15.80 18.64 2.32
N ARG A 83 -15.58 17.55 1.58
CA ARG A 83 -14.35 16.74 1.65
C ARG A 83 -13.58 16.92 0.35
N PHE A 84 -12.27 17.13 0.47
CA PHE A 84 -11.39 17.19 -0.69
C PHE A 84 -10.14 16.37 -0.47
N TYR A 85 -9.64 15.82 -1.56
CA TYR A 85 -8.40 15.07 -1.64
C TYR A 85 -7.48 15.78 -2.62
N GLN A 86 -6.28 16.11 -2.16
CA GLN A 86 -5.24 16.70 -2.99
C GLN A 86 -4.42 15.59 -3.63
N TYR A 87 -4.44 15.56 -4.94
CA TYR A 87 -3.55 14.74 -5.76
C TYR A 87 -2.34 15.59 -6.11
N THR A 88 -1.15 15.07 -5.90
CA THR A 88 0.10 15.77 -6.18
C THR A 88 1.02 14.87 -6.97
N ALA A 89 1.46 15.33 -8.14
CA ALA A 89 2.50 14.69 -8.92
C ALA A 89 3.78 15.53 -8.83
N ILE A 90 4.93 14.88 -8.64
CA ILE A 90 6.24 15.51 -8.57
C ILE A 90 7.19 14.75 -9.47
N ASP A 91 7.78 15.43 -10.45
CA ASP A 91 8.89 14.89 -11.22
C ASP A 91 10.16 14.87 -10.37
N GLU A 92 10.79 13.70 -10.23
CA GLU A 92 11.94 13.54 -9.33
C GLU A 92 13.18 14.28 -9.80
N TYR A 93 13.35 14.48 -11.11
CA TYR A 93 14.49 15.17 -11.65
C TYR A 93 14.33 16.70 -11.56
N SER A 94 13.30 17.26 -12.22
CA SER A 94 13.11 18.71 -12.35
C SER A 94 12.44 19.35 -11.14
N ARG A 95 11.82 18.53 -10.26
CA ARG A 95 10.97 18.97 -9.15
C ARG A 95 9.71 19.72 -9.61
N TRP A 96 9.38 19.65 -10.90
CA TRP A 96 8.12 20.14 -11.42
C TRP A 96 6.96 19.49 -10.68
N ARG A 97 5.95 20.28 -10.36
CA ARG A 97 4.83 19.83 -9.56
C ARG A 97 3.51 20.15 -10.25
N PHE A 98 2.62 19.17 -10.27
CA PHE A 98 1.23 19.32 -10.65
C PHE A 98 0.33 18.95 -9.48
N VAL A 99 -0.68 19.79 -9.21
CA VAL A 99 -1.56 19.62 -8.05
C VAL A 99 -2.99 19.86 -8.47
N GLU A 100 -3.89 18.99 -8.07
CA GLU A 100 -5.32 19.10 -8.31
C GLU A 100 -6.10 18.58 -7.11
N ALA A 101 -7.32 19.09 -6.88
CA ALA A 101 -8.17 18.67 -5.77
C ALA A 101 -9.48 18.08 -6.29
N PHE A 102 -9.89 16.94 -5.73
CA PHE A 102 -11.14 16.24 -6.05
C PHE A 102 -11.97 16.03 -4.79
N GLU A 103 -13.29 16.05 -4.93
CA GLU A 103 -14.22 15.77 -3.82
C GLU A 103 -14.21 14.28 -3.43
N GLU A 104 -13.75 13.39 -4.34
CA GLU A 104 -13.71 11.96 -4.12
C GLU A 104 -12.30 11.37 -4.22
N HIS A 105 -12.02 10.41 -3.34
CA HIS A 105 -10.85 9.55 -3.42
C HIS A 105 -11.24 8.24 -4.14
N SER A 106 -11.28 8.28 -5.46
CA SER A 106 -11.76 7.17 -6.28
C SER A 106 -10.81 6.88 -7.44
N SER A 107 -10.92 5.68 -8.02
CA SER A 107 -10.17 5.32 -9.23
C SER A 107 -10.54 6.22 -10.42
N TYR A 108 -11.75 6.79 -10.44
CA TYR A 108 -12.15 7.74 -11.46
C TYR A 108 -11.40 9.07 -11.31
N SER A 109 -11.32 9.62 -10.09
CA SER A 109 -10.52 10.82 -9.80
C SER A 109 -9.05 10.63 -10.13
N SER A 110 -8.49 9.45 -9.81
CA SER A 110 -7.12 9.10 -10.16
C SER A 110 -6.88 9.08 -11.68
N MET A 111 -7.84 8.55 -12.44
CA MET A 111 -7.76 8.52 -13.91
C MET A 111 -7.81 9.92 -14.50
N LEU A 112 -8.73 10.77 -14.05
CA LEU A 112 -8.83 12.18 -14.49
C LEU A 112 -7.55 12.95 -14.18
N PHE A 113 -7.04 12.78 -12.96
CA PHE A 113 -5.77 13.39 -12.56
C PHE A 113 -4.62 12.98 -13.49
N LEU A 114 -4.52 11.70 -13.82
CA LEU A 114 -3.49 11.20 -14.75
C LEU A 114 -3.65 11.78 -16.16
N GLU A 115 -4.88 11.88 -16.68
CA GLU A 115 -5.13 12.50 -17.97
C GLU A 115 -4.71 13.98 -17.98
N HIS A 116 -5.03 14.72 -16.92
CA HIS A 116 -4.65 16.14 -16.80
C HIS A 116 -3.13 16.29 -16.63
N LEU A 117 -2.50 15.42 -15.83
CA LEU A 117 -1.06 15.37 -15.64
C LEU A 117 -0.32 15.18 -16.98
N VAL A 118 -0.72 14.16 -17.76
CA VAL A 118 -0.09 13.87 -19.05
C VAL A 118 -0.23 15.04 -20.04
N LYS A 119 -1.35 15.74 -20.01
CA LYS A 119 -1.57 16.93 -20.85
C LYS A 119 -0.76 18.14 -20.40
N ALA A 120 -0.54 18.28 -19.10
CA ALA A 120 0.14 19.44 -18.52
C ALA A 120 1.67 19.29 -18.47
N PHE A 121 2.16 18.06 -18.39
CA PHE A 121 3.60 17.81 -18.28
C PHE A 121 4.31 18.07 -19.62
N PRO A 122 5.40 18.85 -19.64
CA PRO A 122 6.02 19.31 -20.88
C PRO A 122 6.87 18.26 -21.62
N CYS A 123 7.14 17.11 -20.98
CA CYS A 123 7.97 16.05 -21.52
C CYS A 123 7.21 14.72 -21.57
N SER A 124 7.81 13.69 -22.17
CA SER A 124 7.28 12.33 -22.09
C SER A 124 7.43 11.78 -20.66
N ILE A 125 6.43 11.04 -20.19
CA ILE A 125 6.47 10.36 -18.89
C ILE A 125 6.79 8.89 -19.11
N GLU A 126 7.89 8.41 -18.51
CA GLU A 126 8.35 7.02 -18.65
C GLU A 126 7.83 6.14 -17.52
N CYS A 127 7.80 6.68 -16.30
CA CYS A 127 7.40 5.93 -15.11
C CYS A 127 6.57 6.78 -14.16
N ILE A 128 5.48 6.20 -13.66
CA ILE A 128 4.68 6.78 -12.58
C ILE A 128 4.77 5.86 -11.38
N GLN A 129 5.22 6.39 -10.25
CA GLN A 129 5.31 5.71 -8.98
C GLN A 129 4.21 6.20 -8.04
N THR A 130 3.46 5.26 -7.47
CA THR A 130 2.43 5.51 -6.44
C THR A 130 2.73 4.69 -5.20
N ASP A 131 2.08 4.99 -4.08
CA ASP A 131 2.17 4.24 -2.82
C ASP A 131 1.40 2.89 -2.83
N ASN A 132 0.95 2.41 -3.99
CA ASN A 132 0.08 1.25 -4.17
C ASN A 132 -1.31 1.39 -3.51
N GLY A 133 -1.79 2.60 -3.32
CA GLY A 133 -3.16 2.87 -2.89
C GLY A 133 -4.20 2.12 -3.76
N GLN A 134 -5.32 1.73 -3.17
CA GLN A 134 -6.35 0.95 -3.88
C GLN A 134 -6.94 1.71 -5.08
N GLU A 135 -6.94 3.04 -5.03
CA GLU A 135 -7.39 3.95 -6.09
C GLU A 135 -6.56 3.82 -7.36
N PHE A 136 -5.28 3.43 -7.25
CA PHE A 136 -4.37 3.23 -8.39
C PHE A 136 -4.31 1.77 -8.86
N THR A 137 -4.62 0.79 -8.00
CA THR A 137 -4.35 -0.62 -8.30
C THR A 137 -5.50 -1.36 -8.98
N LYS A 138 -6.75 -0.94 -8.79
CA LYS A 138 -7.92 -1.71 -9.26
C LYS A 138 -8.23 -1.61 -10.76
N ARG A 139 -7.80 -0.57 -11.46
CA ARG A 139 -8.09 -0.36 -12.90
C ARG A 139 -6.88 -0.33 -13.82
N LEU A 140 -5.68 -0.08 -13.32
CA LEU A 140 -4.48 -0.05 -14.18
C LEU A 140 -4.08 -1.45 -14.69
N ARG A 141 -4.50 -2.53 -14.03
CA ARG A 141 -4.25 -3.91 -14.49
C ARG A 141 -5.11 -4.34 -15.69
N SER A 142 -6.18 -3.63 -16.02
CA SER A 142 -7.06 -3.96 -17.14
C SER A 142 -6.74 -3.22 -18.43
N ALA A 143 -5.79 -2.29 -18.43
CA ALA A 143 -5.37 -1.53 -19.60
C ALA A 143 -4.12 -2.08 -20.30
N THR A 144 -3.53 -3.16 -19.78
CA THR A 144 -2.32 -3.82 -20.33
C THR A 144 -2.55 -5.25 -20.81
N SER A 145 -3.80 -5.57 -21.21
CA SER A 145 -4.15 -6.87 -21.85
C SER A 145 -4.63 -6.63 -23.25
#